data_cf52b3195a3d9671af616ea26aa12d32
#
_entry.id   cf52b3195a3d9671af616ea26aa12d32
#
_cell.length_a   1.000
_cell.length_b   1.000
_cell.length_c   1.000
_cell.angle_alpha   90.00
_cell.angle_beta   90.00
_cell.angle_gamma   90.00
#
_symmetry.space_group_name_H-M   'P 1'
#
loop_
_entity.id
_entity.type
_entity.pdbx_description
1 polymer ?
#
loop_
_entity_poly.entity_id
_entity_poly.type
_entity_poly.pdbx_seq_one_letter_code
_entity_poly.pdbx_strand_id
1 'polypeptide(L)'
;MAGVGNLFLGDDGFGVEVVQQLLRSEAPLPARVMDVGIRGVHLAYELLDGYDALVLVDAMAHGEVPGTVSVFERSWDEEGDRTARGDGGAHDLDPESALALLARLGGRVERIFTVGCEPEEICERIGLSASVAAAVPPAVKAVRDLVARLAASAAAGARNESTREVTRCFGDSSRPQS
;
A
#
# COMPACT_ATOMS: atom_id res chain seq x y z
N MET A 1 3.98 -0.77 -3.72
CA MET A 1 3.28 0.42 -3.19
C MET A 1 2.57 1.16 -4.31
N ALA A 2 1.48 1.86 -4.01
CA ALA A 2 0.61 2.47 -4.99
C ALA A 2 0.20 3.89 -4.55
N GLY A 3 0.39 4.88 -5.41
CA GLY A 3 -0.14 6.24 -5.23
C GLY A 3 -1.50 6.34 -5.92
N VAL A 4 -2.49 6.77 -5.17
CA VAL A 4 -3.88 6.89 -5.60
C VAL A 4 -4.28 8.36 -5.59
N GLY A 5 -5.30 8.71 -6.35
CA GLY A 5 -5.88 10.04 -6.39
C GLY A 5 -5.93 10.65 -7.79
N ASN A 6 -6.59 11.79 -7.89
CA ASN A 6 -6.85 12.50 -9.14
C ASN A 6 -6.14 13.86 -9.18
N LEU A 7 -5.15 14.00 -10.05
CA LEU A 7 -4.39 15.25 -10.22
C LEU A 7 -5.23 16.47 -10.65
N PHE A 8 -6.47 16.26 -11.10
CA PHE A 8 -7.38 17.34 -11.48
C PHE A 8 -8.29 17.80 -10.34
N LEU A 9 -8.19 17.17 -9.15
CA LEU A 9 -9.00 17.47 -7.98
C LEU A 9 -8.19 18.06 -6.80
N GLY A 10 -7.17 18.87 -7.07
CA GLY A 10 -6.39 19.56 -6.04
C GLY A 10 -5.65 18.56 -5.15
N ASP A 11 -5.91 18.58 -3.85
CA ASP A 11 -5.19 17.78 -2.87
C ASP A 11 -5.42 16.27 -2.98
N ASP A 12 -6.44 15.84 -3.71
CA ASP A 12 -6.65 14.43 -4.07
C ASP A 12 -5.47 13.85 -4.86
N GLY A 13 -4.71 14.68 -5.57
CA GLY A 13 -3.49 14.29 -6.28
C GLY A 13 -2.29 13.97 -5.40
N PHE A 14 -2.39 14.06 -4.06
CA PHE A 14 -1.26 13.86 -3.14
C PHE A 14 -0.54 12.52 -3.33
N GLY A 15 -1.28 11.40 -3.40
CA GLY A 15 -0.69 10.08 -3.54
C GLY A 15 0.10 9.92 -4.83
N VAL A 16 -0.38 10.49 -5.92
CA VAL A 16 0.29 10.50 -7.23
C VAL A 16 1.58 11.32 -7.17
N GLU A 17 1.55 12.51 -6.57
CA GLU A 17 2.74 13.39 -6.44
C GLU A 17 3.84 12.71 -5.60
N VAL A 18 3.51 12.07 -4.49
CA VAL A 18 4.45 11.32 -3.66
C VAL A 18 5.10 10.18 -4.46
N VAL A 19 4.31 9.39 -5.18
CA VAL A 19 4.82 8.27 -5.99
C VAL A 19 5.68 8.77 -7.14
N GLN A 20 5.30 9.83 -7.82
CA GLN A 20 6.10 10.42 -8.88
C GLN A 20 7.45 10.93 -8.35
N GLN A 21 7.49 11.51 -7.15
CA GLN A 21 8.75 11.91 -6.53
C GLN A 21 9.63 10.70 -6.18
N LEU A 22 9.03 9.60 -5.72
CA LEU A 22 9.76 8.34 -5.48
C LEU A 22 10.34 7.75 -6.76
N LEU A 23 9.58 7.76 -7.86
CA LEU A 23 10.01 7.23 -9.17
C LEU A 23 11.14 8.07 -9.80
N ARG A 24 11.18 9.38 -9.56
CA ARG A 24 12.26 10.26 -10.02
C ARG A 24 13.55 10.15 -9.18
N SER A 25 13.47 9.51 -8.03
CA SER A 25 14.61 9.38 -7.11
C SER A 25 15.58 8.30 -7.59
N GLU A 26 16.89 8.60 -7.57
CA GLU A 26 17.96 7.65 -7.92
C GLU A 26 18.11 6.50 -6.91
N ALA A 27 17.61 6.66 -5.68
CA ALA A 27 17.68 5.65 -4.64
C ALA A 27 16.55 4.62 -4.82
N PRO A 28 16.84 3.38 -5.26
CA PRO A 28 15.81 2.36 -5.48
C PRO A 28 15.13 1.97 -4.17
N LEU A 29 13.85 1.61 -4.27
CA LEU A 29 13.10 1.00 -3.17
C LEU A 29 13.06 -0.52 -3.37
N PRO A 30 13.16 -1.33 -2.31
CA PRO A 30 12.95 -2.77 -2.39
C PRO A 30 11.44 -3.10 -2.47
N ALA A 31 10.74 -2.45 -3.39
CA ALA A 31 9.30 -2.57 -3.60
C ALA A 31 8.93 -2.14 -5.02
N ARG A 32 7.86 -2.74 -5.55
CA ARG A 32 7.21 -2.23 -6.75
C ARG A 32 6.53 -0.91 -6.46
N VAL A 33 6.79 0.11 -7.25
CA VAL A 33 6.22 1.46 -7.12
C VAL A 33 5.31 1.72 -8.31
N MET A 34 4.06 2.10 -8.07
CA MET A 34 3.04 2.32 -9.10
C MET A 34 2.32 3.65 -8.90
N ASP A 35 2.22 4.41 -9.96
CA ASP A 35 1.24 5.48 -10.11
C ASP A 35 -0.07 4.85 -10.60
N VAL A 36 -1.01 4.67 -9.69
CA VAL A 36 -2.33 4.13 -9.97
C VAL A 36 -3.28 5.23 -10.40
N GLY A 37 -3.11 6.43 -9.84
CA GLY A 37 -4.04 7.53 -10.06
C GLY A 37 -5.48 7.10 -9.74
N ILE A 38 -6.35 7.20 -10.73
CA ILE A 38 -7.76 6.81 -10.63
C ILE A 38 -8.05 5.39 -11.15
N ARG A 39 -7.03 4.55 -11.40
CA ARG A 39 -7.18 3.26 -12.08
C ARG A 39 -7.17 2.08 -11.10
N GLY A 40 -8.07 2.08 -10.12
CA GLY A 40 -8.17 1.05 -9.08
C GLY A 40 -8.23 -0.38 -9.62
N VAL A 41 -8.87 -0.61 -10.77
CA VAL A 41 -8.92 -1.92 -11.42
C VAL A 41 -7.52 -2.44 -11.77
N HIS A 42 -6.60 -1.59 -12.21
CA HIS A 42 -5.22 -2.00 -12.50
C HIS A 42 -4.48 -2.41 -11.23
N LEU A 43 -4.76 -1.74 -10.10
CA LEU A 43 -4.20 -2.13 -8.79
C LEU A 43 -4.66 -3.54 -8.42
N ALA A 44 -5.94 -3.87 -8.57
CA ALA A 44 -6.46 -5.19 -8.26
C ALA A 44 -5.77 -6.29 -9.09
N TYR A 45 -5.60 -6.08 -10.39
CA TYR A 45 -4.91 -7.05 -11.25
C TYR A 45 -3.42 -7.18 -10.91
N GLU A 46 -2.74 -6.10 -10.64
CA GLU A 46 -1.33 -6.13 -10.23
C GLU A 46 -1.15 -6.93 -8.92
N LEU A 47 -2.08 -6.77 -7.97
CA LEU A 47 -2.01 -7.47 -6.69
C LEU A 47 -2.23 -8.99 -6.80
N LEU A 48 -2.78 -9.49 -7.91
CA LEU A 48 -2.90 -10.94 -8.18
C LEU A 48 -1.54 -11.64 -8.35
N ASP A 49 -0.49 -10.89 -8.68
CA ASP A 49 0.88 -11.44 -8.77
C ASP A 49 1.43 -11.88 -7.39
N GLY A 50 0.72 -11.54 -6.30
CA GLY A 50 1.06 -11.91 -4.92
C GLY A 50 2.10 -10.96 -4.31
N TYR A 51 1.69 -10.28 -3.24
CA TYR A 51 2.54 -9.35 -2.49
C TYR A 51 2.36 -9.57 -0.99
N ASP A 52 3.45 -9.51 -0.24
CA ASP A 52 3.44 -9.64 1.24
C ASP A 52 2.75 -8.46 1.92
N ALA A 53 2.83 -7.28 1.32
CA ALA A 53 2.21 -6.06 1.84
C ALA A 53 1.88 -5.07 0.73
N LEU A 54 0.80 -4.31 0.91
CA LEU A 54 0.43 -3.16 0.12
C LEU A 54 0.66 -1.88 0.93
N VAL A 55 1.32 -0.90 0.33
CA VAL A 55 1.40 0.46 0.87
C VAL A 55 0.66 1.38 -0.10
N LEU A 56 -0.48 1.90 0.34
CA LEU A 56 -1.25 2.93 -0.35
C LEU A 56 -0.73 4.31 0.07
N VAL A 57 -0.74 5.27 -0.85
CA VAL A 57 -0.52 6.69 -0.55
C VAL A 57 -1.67 7.46 -1.12
N ASP A 58 -2.37 8.23 -0.28
CA ASP A 58 -3.64 8.86 -0.64
C ASP A 58 -3.90 10.14 0.16
N ALA A 59 -4.75 11.02 -0.37
CA ALA A 59 -5.38 12.08 0.42
C ALA A 59 -6.50 11.45 1.26
N MET A 60 -6.48 11.70 2.57
CA MET A 60 -7.40 11.07 3.50
C MET A 60 -7.88 12.07 4.54
N ALA A 61 -9.16 12.45 4.46
CA ALA A 61 -9.80 13.31 5.45
C ALA A 61 -10.15 12.52 6.71
N HIS A 62 -9.54 12.88 7.83
CA HIS A 62 -9.79 12.25 9.15
C HIS A 62 -9.83 13.28 10.29
N GLY A 63 -9.94 14.57 9.95
CA GLY A 63 -10.18 15.66 10.89
C GLY A 63 -8.91 16.27 11.51
N GLU A 64 -7.76 16.04 10.92
CA GLU A 64 -6.50 16.65 11.34
C GLU A 64 -6.25 18.01 10.66
N VAL A 65 -5.15 18.65 11.02
CA VAL A 65 -4.72 19.87 10.34
C VAL A 65 -4.28 19.53 8.90
N PRO A 66 -4.70 20.32 7.88
CA PRO A 66 -4.28 20.10 6.50
C PRO A 66 -2.76 19.94 6.35
N GLY A 67 -2.33 18.93 5.59
CA GLY A 67 -0.92 18.58 5.43
C GLY A 67 -0.38 17.63 6.51
N THR A 68 -1.19 17.21 7.49
CA THR A 68 -0.80 16.17 8.45
C THR A 68 -0.66 14.84 7.74
N VAL A 69 0.51 14.20 7.88
CA VAL A 69 0.79 12.87 7.33
C VAL A 69 0.64 11.82 8.43
N SER A 70 -0.20 10.83 8.20
CA SER A 70 -0.47 9.72 9.12
C SER A 70 -0.23 8.37 8.44
N VAL A 71 0.16 7.38 9.23
CA VAL A 71 0.35 6.00 8.73
C VAL A 71 -0.61 5.08 9.48
N PHE A 72 -1.45 4.41 8.73
CA PHE A 72 -2.41 3.42 9.24
C PHE A 72 -2.01 2.03 8.76
N GLU A 73 -2.26 1.02 9.60
CA GLU A 73 -2.09 -0.39 9.24
C GLU A 73 -3.42 -1.11 9.47
N ARG A 74 -3.82 -1.95 8.51
CA ARG A 74 -4.90 -2.91 8.69
C ARG A 74 -4.51 -4.28 8.14
N SER A 75 -5.07 -5.31 8.72
CA SER A 75 -4.98 -6.66 8.18
C SER A 75 -6.04 -6.87 7.09
N TRP A 76 -5.82 -7.87 6.24
CA TRP A 76 -6.80 -8.31 5.26
C TRP A 76 -8.07 -8.83 5.96
N ASP A 77 -9.23 -8.42 5.48
CA ASP A 77 -10.54 -8.91 5.92
C ASP A 77 -11.29 -9.48 4.70
N GLU A 78 -11.25 -10.80 4.54
CA GLU A 78 -11.83 -11.48 3.37
C GLU A 78 -13.33 -11.21 3.21
N GLU A 79 -14.09 -11.10 4.29
CA GLU A 79 -15.52 -10.87 4.23
C GLU A 79 -15.84 -9.40 3.99
N GLY A 80 -15.20 -8.50 4.72
CA GLY A 80 -15.31 -7.05 4.52
C GLY A 80 -14.84 -6.63 3.14
N ASP A 81 -13.68 -7.07 2.73
CA ASP A 81 -13.09 -6.75 1.42
C ASP A 81 -13.92 -7.35 0.25
N ARG A 82 -14.56 -8.52 0.43
CA ARG A 82 -15.44 -9.13 -0.57
C ARG A 82 -16.81 -8.45 -0.66
N THR A 83 -17.31 -7.93 0.44
CA THR A 83 -18.64 -7.30 0.53
C THR A 83 -18.60 -5.79 0.33
N ALA A 84 -17.42 -5.17 0.34
CA ALA A 84 -17.27 -3.77 -0.01
C ALA A 84 -17.94 -3.53 -1.37
N ARG A 85 -19.08 -2.84 -1.34
CA ARG A 85 -19.84 -2.50 -2.53
C ARG A 85 -19.23 -1.26 -3.15
N GLY A 86 -18.60 -1.40 -4.28
CA GLY A 86 -18.56 -0.29 -5.20
C GLY A 86 -20.01 0.00 -5.61
N ASP A 87 -20.64 0.96 -4.97
CA ASP A 87 -21.89 1.54 -5.50
C ASP A 87 -21.54 2.12 -6.86
N GLY A 88 -21.90 1.48 -7.97
CA GLY A 88 -21.57 1.76 -9.37
C GLY A 88 -21.67 3.24 -9.81
N GLY A 89 -21.12 4.14 -9.03
CA GLY A 89 -20.91 5.55 -9.24
C GLY A 89 -19.44 5.89 -9.46
N ALA A 90 -19.08 7.16 -9.43
CA ALA A 90 -17.72 7.68 -9.62
C ALA A 90 -16.66 7.14 -8.60
N HIS A 91 -17.07 6.26 -7.70
CA HIS A 91 -16.26 5.62 -6.65
C HIS A 91 -15.66 4.26 -7.04
N ASP A 92 -15.85 3.76 -8.27
CA ASP A 92 -15.20 2.52 -8.76
C ASP A 92 -13.66 2.62 -8.84
N LEU A 93 -13.12 3.75 -8.44
CA LEU A 93 -11.70 4.12 -8.59
C LEU A 93 -10.96 4.20 -7.26
N ASP A 94 -11.66 4.01 -6.12
CA ASP A 94 -11.06 4.08 -4.80
C ASP A 94 -10.29 2.79 -4.42
N PRO A 95 -9.36 2.86 -3.46
CA PRO A 95 -8.58 1.71 -3.01
C PRO A 95 -9.44 0.56 -2.46
N GLU A 96 -10.56 0.85 -1.81
CA GLU A 96 -11.45 -0.17 -1.25
C GLU A 96 -12.13 -0.98 -2.35
N SER A 97 -12.58 -0.31 -3.42
CA SER A 97 -13.12 -0.98 -4.62
C SER A 97 -12.09 -1.88 -5.30
N ALA A 98 -10.82 -1.46 -5.35
CA ALA A 98 -9.73 -2.28 -5.87
C ALA A 98 -9.49 -3.53 -5.02
N LEU A 99 -9.51 -3.41 -3.69
CA LEU A 99 -9.37 -4.53 -2.77
C LEU A 99 -10.58 -5.47 -2.82
N ALA A 100 -11.80 -4.93 -2.93
CA ALA A 100 -13.00 -5.73 -3.15
C ALA A 100 -12.94 -6.55 -4.45
N LEU A 101 -12.43 -5.95 -5.53
CA LEU A 101 -12.20 -6.66 -6.79
C LEU A 101 -11.15 -7.76 -6.63
N LEU A 102 -10.02 -7.47 -5.97
CA LEU A 102 -8.98 -8.46 -5.68
C LEU A 102 -9.56 -9.66 -4.94
N ALA A 103 -10.36 -9.43 -3.88
CA ALA A 103 -11.02 -10.49 -3.12
C ALA A 103 -11.94 -11.35 -3.99
N ARG A 104 -12.72 -10.74 -4.88
CA ARG A 104 -13.60 -11.46 -5.83
C ARG A 104 -12.82 -12.31 -6.83
N LEU A 105 -11.63 -11.87 -7.20
CA LEU A 105 -10.73 -12.61 -8.09
C LEU A 105 -9.93 -13.71 -7.34
N GLY A 106 -10.12 -13.86 -6.03
CA GLY A 106 -9.45 -14.86 -5.20
C GLY A 106 -8.03 -14.46 -4.77
N GLY A 107 -7.64 -13.20 -5.00
CA GLY A 107 -6.38 -12.66 -4.51
C GLY A 107 -6.52 -12.12 -3.08
N ARG A 108 -5.37 -11.90 -2.43
CA ARG A 108 -5.30 -11.31 -1.08
C ARG A 108 -3.96 -10.63 -0.86
N VAL A 109 -3.91 -9.72 0.11
CA VAL A 109 -2.67 -9.10 0.61
C VAL A 109 -2.72 -9.11 2.13
N GLU A 110 -1.74 -9.75 2.78
CA GLU A 110 -1.74 -9.98 4.24
C GLU A 110 -1.80 -8.69 5.06
N ARG A 111 -1.05 -7.68 4.64
CA ARG A 111 -0.88 -6.43 5.38
C ARG A 111 -1.09 -5.24 4.46
N ILE A 112 -1.94 -4.32 4.88
CA ILE A 112 -2.25 -3.12 4.12
C ILE A 112 -1.88 -1.90 4.98
N PHE A 113 -1.09 -1.01 4.41
CA PHE A 113 -0.70 0.25 5.02
C PHE A 113 -1.24 1.39 4.17
N THR A 114 -1.72 2.44 4.82
CA THR A 114 -2.08 3.69 4.16
C THR A 114 -1.23 4.81 4.74
N VAL A 115 -0.49 5.50 3.88
CA VAL A 115 0.17 6.78 4.19
C VAL A 115 -0.78 7.85 3.70
N GLY A 116 -1.59 8.36 4.62
CA GLY A 116 -2.62 9.37 4.36
C GLY A 116 -2.12 10.78 4.64
N CYS A 117 -2.59 11.75 3.85
CA CYS A 117 -2.41 13.17 4.13
C CYS A 117 -3.76 13.85 4.28
N GLU A 118 -3.95 14.61 5.35
CA GLU A 118 -5.15 15.44 5.52
C GLU A 118 -5.21 16.50 4.42
N PRO A 119 -6.22 16.48 3.53
CA PRO A 119 -6.36 17.50 2.49
C PRO A 119 -6.81 18.85 3.09
N GLU A 120 -6.43 19.94 2.47
CA GLU A 120 -7.00 21.24 2.74
C GLU A 120 -8.30 21.43 1.95
N GLU A 121 -8.28 21.06 0.67
CA GLU A 121 -9.42 21.19 -0.22
C GLU A 121 -9.36 20.18 -1.38
N ILE A 122 -10.44 19.46 -1.59
CA ILE A 122 -10.65 18.62 -2.78
C ILE A 122 -11.61 19.35 -3.71
N CYS A 123 -11.08 19.95 -4.76
CA CYS A 123 -11.85 20.74 -5.73
C CYS A 123 -11.22 20.66 -7.13
N GLU A 124 -11.97 21.00 -8.16
CA GLU A 124 -11.47 21.05 -9.54
C GLU A 124 -10.31 22.07 -9.67
N ARG A 125 -9.10 21.58 -9.50
CA ARG A 125 -7.85 22.35 -9.58
C ARG A 125 -6.70 21.40 -9.91
N ILE A 126 -5.72 21.88 -10.69
CA ILE A 126 -4.44 21.20 -10.90
C ILE A 126 -3.45 21.67 -9.83
N GLY A 127 -2.80 20.70 -9.18
CA GLY A 127 -1.77 20.96 -8.15
C GLY A 127 -2.32 21.01 -6.73
N LEU A 128 -1.46 20.71 -5.79
CA LEU A 128 -1.75 20.64 -4.36
C LEU A 128 -1.85 22.03 -3.72
N SER A 129 -2.58 22.13 -2.61
CA SER A 129 -2.50 23.28 -1.71
C SER A 129 -1.10 23.43 -1.12
N ALA A 130 -0.78 24.59 -0.54
CA ALA A 130 0.54 24.83 0.02
C ALA A 130 0.87 23.91 1.19
N SER A 131 -0.12 23.62 2.04
CA SER A 131 -0.01 22.71 3.19
C SER A 131 0.27 21.27 2.76
N VAL A 132 -0.47 20.77 1.77
CA VAL A 132 -0.34 19.41 1.26
C VAL A 132 0.91 19.26 0.39
N ALA A 133 1.28 20.27 -0.40
CA ALA A 133 2.54 20.26 -1.14
C ALA A 133 3.76 20.19 -0.19
N ALA A 134 3.72 20.90 0.95
CA ALA A 134 4.76 20.81 1.97
C ALA A 134 4.82 19.44 2.66
N ALA A 135 3.73 18.67 2.64
CA ALA A 135 3.64 17.33 3.20
C ALA A 135 4.26 16.23 2.30
N VAL A 136 4.48 16.50 1.01
CA VAL A 136 5.02 15.50 0.07
C VAL A 136 6.42 14.99 0.48
N PRO A 137 7.43 15.83 0.79
CA PRO A 137 8.73 15.32 1.22
C PRO A 137 8.71 14.47 2.51
N PRO A 138 8.02 14.86 3.59
CA PRO A 138 7.90 13.99 4.77
C PRO A 138 7.15 12.69 4.47
N ALA A 139 6.15 12.69 3.60
CA ALA A 139 5.46 11.46 3.18
C ALA A 139 6.38 10.54 2.39
N VAL A 140 7.17 11.06 1.45
CA VAL A 140 8.21 10.28 0.75
C VAL A 140 9.16 9.61 1.74
N LYS A 141 9.59 10.33 2.78
CA LYS A 141 10.43 9.76 3.84
C LYS A 141 9.69 8.66 4.61
N ALA A 142 8.45 8.91 5.03
CA ALA A 142 7.64 7.93 5.78
C ALA A 142 7.44 6.64 4.97
N VAL A 143 7.14 6.75 3.67
CA VAL A 143 7.03 5.61 2.76
C VAL A 143 8.35 4.83 2.66
N ARG A 144 9.49 5.52 2.49
CA ARG A 144 10.80 4.86 2.42
C ARG A 144 11.12 4.10 3.70
N ASP A 145 10.91 4.73 4.85
CA ASP A 145 11.16 4.13 6.16
C ASP A 145 10.24 2.91 6.39
N LEU A 146 8.97 3.00 5.99
CA LEU A 146 8.00 1.90 6.07
C LEU A 146 8.41 0.73 5.18
N VAL A 147 8.69 0.96 3.91
CA VAL A 147 9.08 -0.08 2.95
C VAL A 147 10.39 -0.75 3.38
N ALA A 148 11.36 0.00 3.89
CA ALA A 148 12.60 -0.58 4.41
C ALA A 148 12.36 -1.52 5.61
N ARG A 149 11.47 -1.14 6.54
CA ARG A 149 11.08 -2.01 7.68
C ARG A 149 10.37 -3.28 7.20
N LEU A 150 9.44 -3.16 6.24
CA LEU A 150 8.72 -4.31 5.69
C LEU A 150 9.67 -5.29 5.00
N ALA A 151 10.59 -4.80 4.17
CA ALA A 151 11.59 -5.63 3.50
C ALA A 151 12.52 -6.33 4.48
N ALA A 152 12.96 -5.65 5.54
CA ALA A 152 13.78 -6.25 6.59
C ALA A 152 13.04 -7.36 7.35
N SER A 153 11.74 -7.15 7.63
CA SER A 153 10.89 -8.14 8.29
C SER A 153 10.67 -9.39 7.42
N ALA A 154 10.39 -9.22 6.14
CA ALA A 154 10.24 -10.32 5.19
C ALA A 154 11.53 -11.15 5.07
N ALA A 155 12.69 -10.50 4.96
CA ALA A 155 13.98 -11.17 4.93
C ALA A 155 14.33 -11.92 6.23
N ALA A 156 13.85 -11.46 7.38
CA ALA A 156 14.01 -12.17 8.66
C ALA A 156 13.10 -13.40 8.75
N GLY A 157 11.86 -13.29 8.27
CA GLY A 157 10.90 -14.40 8.20
C GLY A 157 11.40 -15.55 7.32
N ALA A 158 11.85 -15.23 6.11
CA ALA A 158 12.37 -16.22 5.16
C ALA A 158 13.60 -16.99 5.71
N ARG A 159 14.49 -16.31 6.46
CA ARG A 159 15.63 -16.99 7.12
C ARG A 159 15.19 -17.97 8.21
N ASN A 160 14.14 -17.66 8.95
CA ASN A 160 13.64 -18.49 10.02
C ASN A 160 12.92 -19.77 9.49
N GLU A 161 12.22 -19.66 8.37
CA GLU A 161 11.59 -20.80 7.69
C GLU A 161 12.64 -21.75 7.12
N SER A 162 13.66 -21.23 6.43
CA SER A 162 14.76 -22.03 5.91
C SER A 162 15.51 -22.79 7.01
N THR A 163 15.69 -22.19 8.19
CA THR A 163 16.34 -22.83 9.35
C THR A 163 15.46 -23.95 9.94
N ARG A 164 14.13 -23.78 9.94
CA ARG A 164 13.20 -24.80 10.43
C ARG A 164 13.12 -26.00 9.50
N GLU A 165 13.22 -25.79 8.20
CA GLU A 165 13.18 -26.87 7.20
C GLU A 165 14.45 -27.74 7.26
N VAL A 166 15.63 -27.11 7.40
CA VAL A 166 16.91 -27.81 7.62
C VAL A 166 16.88 -28.64 8.91
N THR A 167 16.31 -28.13 10.00
CA THR A 167 16.20 -28.84 11.27
C THR A 167 15.26 -30.06 11.18
N ARG A 168 14.21 -30.02 10.35
CA ARG A 168 13.32 -31.16 10.11
C ARG A 168 14.00 -32.27 9.30
N CYS A 169 14.87 -31.95 8.36
CA CYS A 169 15.58 -32.95 7.56
C CYS A 169 16.65 -33.73 8.33
N PHE A 170 17.17 -33.19 9.43
CA PHE A 170 18.23 -33.82 10.23
C PHE A 170 17.74 -34.49 11.54
N GLY A 171 16.43 -34.39 11.85
CA GLY A 171 15.85 -34.84 13.14
C GLY A 171 15.32 -36.26 13.21
N ASP A 172 15.37 -37.08 12.15
CA ASP A 172 14.74 -38.43 12.14
C ASP A 172 15.73 -39.57 11.76
N SER A 173 16.86 -39.61 12.44
CA SER A 173 17.83 -40.72 12.31
C SER A 173 18.19 -41.36 13.64
N SER A 174 17.25 -41.57 14.57
CA SER A 174 17.49 -42.32 15.80
C SER A 174 16.24 -43.11 16.24
N ARG A 175 15.95 -44.18 15.51
CA ARG A 175 15.21 -45.32 16.10
C ARG A 175 16.20 -46.48 16.32
N PRO A 176 16.44 -46.92 17.55
CA PRO A 176 17.11 -48.17 17.79
C PRO A 176 16.16 -49.30 17.45
N GLN A 177 16.63 -50.25 16.66
CA GLN A 177 16.00 -51.56 16.47
C GLN A 177 16.32 -52.39 17.71
N SER A 178 15.28 -52.88 18.36
CA SER A 178 15.31 -54.03 19.30
C SER A 178 14.14 -54.90 19.01
#